data_acbe7af035d2816682d0d5ea3d1bef90
#
_entry.id   acbe7af035d2816682d0d5ea3d1bef90
#
_cell.length_a   1.000
_cell.length_b   1.000
_cell.length_c   1.000
_cell.angle_alpha   90.00
_cell.angle_beta   90.00
_cell.angle_gamma   90.00
#
_symmetry.space_group_name_H-M   'P 1'
#
loop_
_entity.id
_entity.type
_entity.pdbx_description
1 polymer ?
#
loop_
_entity_poly.entity_id
_entity_poly.type
_entity_poly.pdbx_seq_one_letter_code
_entity_poly.pdbx_strand_id
1 'polypeptide(L)'
;MKLGIVGLPNVGKSTLFNSLTKAGAESANYPFCTIDPNVGVVPVPDERLNKLTEMYNSEKTTPAVIELVDIAGLVKGASKGEGLGNQFLSNIREVDAIVHVVRCFDDPNVIHVDGKIGRAHV
;
A
#
# COMPACT_ATOMS: atom_id res chain seq x y z
N MET A 1 10.94 -4.71 -2.22
CA MET A 1 9.82 -4.51 -3.16
C MET A 1 8.92 -3.40 -2.65
N LYS A 2 8.58 -2.49 -3.53
CA LYS A 2 7.74 -1.35 -3.19
C LYS A 2 6.41 -1.45 -3.93
N LEU A 3 5.30 -1.49 -3.17
CA LEU A 3 3.94 -1.57 -3.70
C LEU A 3 3.22 -0.24 -3.48
N GLY A 4 2.62 0.30 -4.52
CA GLY A 4 1.77 1.47 -4.41
C GLY A 4 0.31 1.09 -4.25
N ILE A 5 -0.36 1.60 -3.22
CA ILE A 5 -1.78 1.40 -3.02
C ILE A 5 -2.52 2.58 -3.64
N VAL A 6 -3.38 2.29 -4.61
CA VAL A 6 -4.17 3.30 -5.31
C VAL A 6 -5.66 2.99 -5.19
N GLY A 7 -6.47 4.02 -5.27
CA GLY A 7 -7.91 3.87 -5.24
C GLY A 7 -8.60 5.23 -5.21
N LEU A 8 -9.85 5.25 -5.62
CA LEU A 8 -10.70 6.44 -5.50
C LEU A 8 -10.95 6.78 -4.03
N PRO A 9 -11.32 8.01 -3.70
CA PRO A 9 -11.73 8.35 -2.34
C PRO A 9 -12.88 7.47 -1.84
N ASN A 10 -12.87 7.16 -0.55
CA ASN A 10 -13.94 6.42 0.13
C ASN A 10 -14.15 4.98 -0.35
N VAL A 11 -13.10 4.32 -0.85
CA VAL A 11 -13.14 2.90 -1.24
C VAL A 11 -12.57 1.96 -0.18
N GLY A 12 -12.01 2.50 0.91
CA GLY A 12 -11.38 1.71 1.96
C GLY A 12 -9.86 1.65 1.87
N LYS A 13 -9.24 2.44 1.01
CA LYS A 13 -7.79 2.46 0.80
C LYS A 13 -7.01 2.77 2.08
N SER A 14 -7.38 3.84 2.77
CA SER A 14 -6.71 4.24 4.02
C SER A 14 -6.91 3.21 5.12
N THR A 15 -8.08 2.61 5.20
CA THR A 15 -8.38 1.54 6.17
C THR A 15 -7.49 0.33 5.90
N LEU A 16 -7.37 -0.09 4.65
CA LEU A 16 -6.50 -1.19 4.26
C LEU A 16 -5.03 -0.88 4.57
N PHE A 17 -4.56 0.29 4.17
CA PHE A 17 -3.19 0.72 4.44
C PHE A 17 -2.88 0.71 5.94
N ASN A 18 -3.76 1.31 6.75
CA ASN A 18 -3.57 1.38 8.19
C ASN A 18 -3.61 -0.01 8.84
N SER A 19 -4.49 -0.89 8.38
CA SER A 19 -4.59 -2.26 8.90
C SER A 19 -3.33 -3.07 8.62
N LEU A 20 -2.78 -2.95 7.43
CA LEU A 20 -1.58 -3.69 7.04
C LEU A 20 -0.33 -3.14 7.74
N THR A 21 -0.21 -1.82 7.85
CA THR A 21 0.99 -1.19 8.40
C THR A 21 0.99 -1.12 9.93
N LYS A 22 -0.18 -1.13 10.57
CA LYS A 22 -0.31 -1.14 12.03
C LYS A 22 0.30 -2.38 12.68
N ALA A 23 0.18 -3.53 12.01
CA ALA A 23 0.75 -4.79 12.46
C ALA A 23 2.17 -4.99 11.95
N GLY A 24 2.68 -4.06 11.16
CA GLY A 24 4.01 -4.15 10.57
C GLY A 24 5.12 -3.74 11.52
N ALA A 25 6.35 -3.92 11.06
CA ALA A 25 7.54 -3.51 11.80
C ALA A 25 7.80 -2.03 11.61
N GLU A 26 8.49 -1.43 12.58
CA GLU A 26 8.95 -0.06 12.46
C GLU A 26 10.03 0.06 11.37
N SER A 27 9.92 1.12 10.57
CA SER A 27 10.89 1.40 9.49
C SER A 27 12.33 1.53 10.01
N ALA A 28 12.51 1.96 11.27
CA ALA A 28 13.81 2.09 11.89
C ALA A 28 14.58 0.77 11.99
N ASN A 29 13.88 -0.38 12.03
CA ASN A 29 14.49 -1.71 12.05
C ASN A 29 14.99 -2.17 10.68
N TYR A 30 14.67 -1.42 9.63
CA TYR A 30 15.02 -1.74 8.25
C TYR A 30 15.65 -0.50 7.60
N PRO A 31 16.96 -0.29 7.79
CA PRO A 31 17.62 0.96 7.35
C PRO A 31 17.59 1.16 5.83
N PHE A 32 17.30 0.12 5.06
CA PHE A 32 17.14 0.22 3.61
C PHE A 32 15.76 0.68 3.18
N CYS A 33 14.82 0.85 4.12
CA CYS A 33 13.46 1.31 3.83
C CYS A 33 13.34 2.81 4.01
N THR A 34 12.46 3.41 3.21
CA THR A 34 12.17 4.84 3.26
C THR A 34 11.38 5.18 4.53
N ILE A 35 11.79 6.23 5.22
CA ILE A 35 11.03 6.76 6.36
C ILE A 35 10.16 7.91 5.85
N ASP A 36 8.85 7.66 5.78
CA ASP A 36 7.86 8.62 5.28
C ASP A 36 6.50 8.24 5.88
N PRO A 37 5.66 9.20 6.28
CA PRO A 37 4.34 8.89 6.85
C PRO A 37 3.40 8.14 5.90
N ASN A 38 3.63 8.23 4.60
CA ASN A 38 2.84 7.53 3.59
C ASN A 38 3.45 6.18 3.18
N VAL A 39 4.49 5.74 3.87
CA VAL A 39 5.16 4.47 3.60
C VAL A 39 5.11 3.61 4.85
N GLY A 40 4.57 2.42 4.71
CA GLY A 40 4.57 1.42 5.77
C GLY A 40 5.40 0.21 5.38
N VAL A 41 6.00 -0.45 6.36
CA VAL A 41 6.81 -1.64 6.16
C VAL A 41 6.05 -2.84 6.69
N VAL A 42 5.89 -3.86 5.86
CA VAL A 42 5.20 -5.09 6.22
C VAL A 42 6.13 -6.27 6.00
N PRO A 43 6.47 -7.02 7.05
CA PRO A 43 7.27 -8.23 6.88
C PRO A 43 6.44 -9.33 6.21
N VAL A 44 7.10 -10.13 5.39
CA VAL A 44 6.47 -11.26 4.71
C VAL A 44 6.59 -12.51 5.59
N PRO A 45 5.49 -13.10 6.06
CA PRO A 45 5.54 -14.34 6.81
C PRO A 45 6.04 -15.48 5.92
N ASP A 46 7.00 -16.25 6.40
CA ASP A 46 7.52 -17.41 5.69
C ASP A 46 7.97 -18.47 6.69
N GLU A 47 7.25 -19.57 6.76
CA GLU A 47 7.57 -20.68 7.68
C GLU A 47 8.91 -21.33 7.36
N ARG A 48 9.35 -21.29 6.11
CA ARG A 48 10.65 -21.83 5.71
C ARG A 48 11.79 -21.08 6.37
N LEU A 49 11.64 -19.77 6.53
CA LEU A 49 12.60 -18.93 7.23
C LEU A 49 12.73 -19.33 8.69
N ASN A 50 11.61 -19.58 9.35
CA ASN A 50 11.58 -20.02 10.74
C ASN A 50 12.25 -21.38 10.92
N LYS A 51 11.99 -22.33 10.01
CA LYS A 51 12.64 -23.65 10.01
C LYS A 51 14.14 -23.55 9.83
N LEU A 52 14.59 -22.70 8.90
CA LEU A 52 16.02 -22.49 8.68
C LEU A 52 16.69 -21.88 9.90
N THR A 53 16.00 -20.93 10.57
CA THR A 53 16.49 -20.33 11.81
C THR A 53 16.70 -21.38 12.90
N GLU A 54 15.75 -22.28 13.07
CA GLU A 54 15.87 -23.37 14.05
C GLU A 54 17.01 -24.34 13.69
N MET A 55 17.09 -24.74 12.41
CA MET A 55 18.10 -25.70 11.93
C MET A 55 19.52 -25.19 12.12
N TYR A 56 19.78 -23.93 11.89
CA TYR A 56 21.11 -23.33 11.94
C TYR A 56 21.36 -22.53 13.22
N ASN A 57 20.38 -22.47 14.11
CA ASN A 57 20.46 -21.73 15.37
C ASN A 57 20.95 -20.29 15.14
N SER A 58 20.32 -19.61 14.19
CA SER A 58 20.73 -18.29 13.74
C SER A 58 20.56 -17.24 14.83
N GLU A 59 21.53 -16.36 15.00
CA GLU A 59 21.47 -15.26 15.97
C GLU A 59 20.49 -14.17 15.52
N LYS A 60 20.33 -14.01 14.20
CA LYS A 60 19.44 -12.98 13.62
C LYS A 60 18.68 -13.57 12.44
N THR A 61 17.37 -13.38 12.47
CA THR A 61 16.48 -13.75 11.38
C THR A 61 15.82 -12.50 10.83
N THR A 62 16.06 -12.21 9.55
CA THR A 62 15.50 -11.02 8.89
C THR A 62 14.56 -11.47 7.79
N PRO A 63 13.25 -11.30 7.94
CA PRO A 63 12.30 -11.63 6.89
C PRO A 63 12.40 -10.65 5.72
N ALA A 64 11.93 -11.08 4.55
CA ALA A 64 11.68 -10.16 3.47
C ALA A 64 10.60 -9.15 3.89
N VAL A 65 10.71 -7.93 3.40
CA VAL A 65 9.73 -6.89 3.70
C VAL A 65 9.18 -6.29 2.42
N ILE A 66 7.95 -5.80 2.52
CA ILE A 66 7.30 -5.02 1.47
C ILE A 66 7.11 -3.61 2.00
N GLU A 67 7.52 -2.62 1.22
CA GLU A 67 7.16 -1.22 1.47
C GLU A 67 5.82 -0.95 0.80
N LEU A 68 4.83 -0.55 1.59
CA LEU A 68 3.53 -0.11 1.09
C LEU A 68 3.50 1.41 1.04
N VAL A 69 3.20 1.94 -0.12
CA VAL A 69 3.12 3.40 -0.33
C VAL A 69 1.66 3.77 -0.56
N ASP A 70 1.13 4.64 0.29
CA ASP A 70 -0.21 5.18 0.09
C ASP A 70 -0.14 6.30 -0.95
N ILE A 71 -0.64 6.01 -2.15
CA ILE A 71 -0.61 6.96 -3.26
C ILE A 71 -1.92 7.73 -3.32
N ALA A 72 -1.85 9.02 -3.04
CA ALA A 72 -2.98 9.93 -3.16
C ALA A 72 -3.10 10.48 -4.59
N GLY A 73 -4.26 11.03 -4.92
CA GLY A 73 -4.47 11.76 -6.16
C GLY A 73 -5.14 10.98 -7.28
N LEU A 74 -5.63 9.77 -7.01
CA LEU A 74 -6.47 9.06 -7.98
C LEU A 74 -7.87 9.69 -7.96
N VAL A 75 -8.12 10.54 -8.93
CA VAL A 75 -9.39 11.22 -9.13
C VAL A 75 -9.75 11.15 -10.62
N LYS A 76 -10.97 11.50 -10.97
CA LYS A 76 -11.38 11.58 -12.37
C LYS A 76 -10.45 12.52 -13.13
N GLY A 77 -9.90 12.06 -14.24
CA GLY A 77 -8.96 12.84 -15.05
C GLY A 77 -7.49 12.72 -14.63
N ALA A 78 -7.16 11.93 -13.61
CA ALA A 78 -5.79 11.78 -13.12
C ALA A 78 -4.84 11.28 -14.20
N SER A 79 -5.28 10.36 -15.06
CA SER A 79 -4.49 9.82 -16.17
C SER A 79 -4.15 10.88 -17.22
N LYS A 80 -4.89 11.98 -17.26
CA LYS A 80 -4.67 13.11 -18.14
C LYS A 80 -3.88 14.23 -17.51
N GLY A 81 -3.42 14.06 -16.27
CA GLY A 81 -2.67 15.07 -15.55
C GLY A 81 -3.51 16.19 -14.95
N GLU A 82 -4.81 16.01 -14.81
CA GLU A 82 -5.70 16.98 -14.19
C GLU A 82 -5.59 16.97 -12.67
N GLY A 83 -5.76 18.12 -12.05
CA GLY A 83 -5.68 18.26 -10.59
C GLY A 83 -4.33 17.78 -10.04
N LEU A 84 -4.36 16.77 -9.16
CA LEU A 84 -3.15 16.13 -8.61
C LEU A 84 -2.60 15.01 -9.49
N GLY A 85 -3.10 14.89 -10.74
CA GLY A 85 -2.76 13.80 -11.64
C GLY A 85 -1.28 13.68 -11.95
N ASN A 86 -0.55 14.78 -12.10
CA ASN A 86 0.89 14.76 -12.39
C ASN A 86 1.67 14.15 -11.23
N GLN A 87 1.34 14.49 -9.99
CA GLN A 87 1.98 13.90 -8.81
C GLN A 87 1.59 12.44 -8.65
N PHE A 88 0.36 12.08 -8.91
CA PHE A 88 -0.13 10.72 -8.90
C PHE A 88 0.67 9.85 -9.90
N LEU A 89 0.83 10.31 -11.13
CA LEU A 89 1.59 9.60 -12.15
C LEU A 89 3.07 9.46 -11.77
N SER A 90 3.65 10.50 -11.18
CA SER A 90 5.03 10.46 -10.70
C SER A 90 5.19 9.41 -9.60
N ASN A 91 4.28 9.36 -8.63
CA ASN A 91 4.31 8.41 -7.54
C ASN A 91 4.14 6.97 -8.03
N ILE A 92 3.27 6.74 -9.03
CA ILE A 92 3.09 5.41 -9.63
C ILE A 92 4.38 4.90 -10.25
N ARG A 93 5.16 5.75 -10.88
CA ARG A 93 6.41 5.34 -11.54
C ARG A 93 7.51 4.92 -10.58
N GLU A 94 7.39 5.28 -9.30
CA GLU A 94 8.39 4.97 -8.28
C GLU A 94 8.20 3.60 -7.63
N VAL A 95 7.07 2.93 -7.89
CA VAL A 95 6.75 1.64 -7.27
C VAL A 95 6.96 0.49 -8.23
N ASP A 96 7.20 -0.70 -7.68
CA ASP A 96 7.43 -1.91 -8.48
C ASP A 96 6.12 -2.54 -8.95
N ALA A 97 5.05 -2.38 -8.18
CA ALA A 97 3.73 -2.90 -8.51
C ALA A 97 2.64 -2.04 -7.86
N ILE A 98 1.42 -2.21 -8.32
CA ILE A 98 0.28 -1.43 -7.87
C ILE A 98 -0.77 -2.36 -7.28
N VAL A 99 -1.30 -1.99 -6.13
CA VAL A 99 -2.47 -2.61 -5.51
C VAL A 99 -3.64 -1.66 -5.69
N HIS A 100 -4.58 -2.04 -6.54
CA HIS A 100 -5.76 -1.22 -6.82
C HIS A 100 -6.90 -1.61 -5.89
N VAL A 101 -7.31 -0.70 -5.04
CA VAL A 101 -8.41 -0.91 -4.10
C VAL A 101 -9.72 -0.47 -4.74
N VAL A 102 -10.65 -1.41 -4.85
CA VAL A 102 -11.94 -1.21 -5.50
C VAL A 102 -13.05 -1.42 -4.47
N ARG A 103 -13.97 -0.47 -4.41
CA ARG A 103 -15.12 -0.56 -3.52
C ARG A 103 -16.12 -1.58 -4.05
N CYS A 104 -16.40 -2.61 -3.23
CA CYS A 104 -17.39 -3.65 -3.56
C CYS A 104 -18.56 -3.71 -2.55
N PHE A 105 -18.61 -2.78 -1.60
CA PHE A 105 -19.68 -2.69 -0.61
C PHE A 105 -20.59 -1.51 -0.90
N ASP A 106 -21.81 -1.57 -0.38
CA ASP A 106 -22.79 -0.49 -0.46
C ASP A 106 -23.11 0.00 0.96
N ASP A 107 -22.72 1.23 1.27
CA ASP A 107 -22.99 1.85 2.55
C ASP A 107 -23.42 3.30 2.31
N PRO A 108 -24.65 3.68 2.63
CA PRO A 108 -25.16 5.04 2.39
C PRO A 108 -24.41 6.11 3.20
N ASN A 109 -23.71 5.73 4.27
CA ASN A 109 -22.91 6.65 5.08
C ASN A 109 -21.51 6.85 4.50
N VAL A 110 -21.09 6.05 3.52
CA VAL A 110 -19.81 6.18 2.84
C VAL A 110 -20.06 6.53 1.38
N ILE A 111 -19.76 7.77 1.02
CA ILE A 111 -20.04 8.30 -0.30
C ILE A 111 -18.96 7.86 -1.28
N HIS A 112 -19.35 7.18 -2.36
CA HIS A 112 -18.49 6.92 -3.49
C HIS A 112 -18.41 8.19 -4.36
N VAL A 113 -17.26 8.43 -4.97
CA VAL A 113 -16.99 9.62 -5.77
C VAL A 113 -17.94 9.78 -6.96
N ASP A 114 -18.40 8.64 -7.51
CA ASP A 114 -19.38 8.62 -8.61
C ASP A 114 -20.81 8.30 -8.12
N GLY A 115 -21.04 8.23 -6.80
CA GLY A 115 -22.33 7.87 -6.23
C GLY A 115 -22.74 6.42 -6.44
N LYS A 116 -21.81 5.57 -6.88
CA LYS A 116 -22.07 4.16 -7.21
C LYS A 116 -20.98 3.27 -6.62
N ILE A 117 -21.36 2.01 -6.35
CA ILE A 117 -20.36 0.97 -6.14
C ILE A 117 -19.64 0.80 -7.46
N GLY A 118 -18.33 0.78 -7.42
CA GLY A 118 -17.68 0.63 -8.66
C GLY A 118 -16.18 0.62 -8.68
N ARG A 119 -15.75 0.60 -9.88
CA ARG A 119 -14.34 0.56 -10.25
C ARG A 119 -13.85 1.99 -10.46
N ALA A 120 -12.56 2.19 -10.26
CA ALA A 120 -11.94 3.44 -10.62
C ALA A 120 -12.02 3.64 -12.14
N HIS A 121 -12.47 4.82 -12.54
CA HIS A 121 -12.36 5.25 -13.93
C HIS A 121 -11.04 6.00 -14.09
N VAL A 122 -10.19 5.43 -14.86
CA VAL A 122 -8.85 5.96 -15.10
C VAL A 122 -8.78 6.65 -16.45
#